data_3511762c6ffd8d295eb778b495436ff1
#
_entry.id   3511762c6ffd8d295eb778b495436ff1
#
_cell.length_a   1.000
_cell.length_b   1.000
_cell.length_c   1.000
_cell.angle_alpha   90.00
_cell.angle_beta   90.00
_cell.angle_gamma   90.00
#
_symmetry.space_group_name_H-M   'P 1'
#
loop_
_entity.id
_entity.type
_entity.pdbx_description
1 polymer ?
#
loop_
_entity_poly.entity_id
_entity_poly.type
_entity_poly.pdbx_seq_one_letter_code
_entity_poly.pdbx_strand_id
1 'polypeptide(L)'
;MRNDENCSEPGQWVTGGLSRREWLAAMLAGAGGLALPGSAAAQSTASNAGWPERQLKLVVGFPAGTSPDLNARMLVDPLAQALGQPVVVENRVGAAGAIGAEVVAKATDGHTFGLIGIAALTIVPHLNPKLPYSVKDFKPVTVIGSSPMLVVANNAINFKDAAEFFRLGAAAGTRWNYGSLGVGSTAHIGTELLKARTGIEAVHVPFNGAPAVIAAMVNGDIHFASLPIGAALAQAQGGRIRVVALTSASRSTLAPAVPALPEAGVTALDIEIWNAVMAPATTPKAILDKFSRAVATIVRSEDSRQKLFAQGWRAEGTTPEALERRIREESAMFAAIIRQRRISIAA
;
A
#
# COMPACT_ATOMS: atom_id res chain seq x y z
N MET A 1 83.15 0.88 30.13
CA MET A 1 83.61 2.03 30.93
C MET A 1 82.44 2.38 31.80
N ARG A 2 82.54 1.93 33.01
CA ARG A 2 82.81 2.65 34.33
C ARG A 2 81.58 3.43 34.71
N ASN A 3 80.97 2.96 35.72
CA ASN A 3 81.08 3.22 37.18
C ASN A 3 80.11 4.38 37.54
N ASP A 4 79.52 4.50 38.65
CA ASP A 4 79.51 3.85 39.97
C ASP A 4 78.31 4.45 40.72
N GLU A 5 77.65 3.62 41.50
CA GLU A 5 77.48 3.76 42.94
C GLU A 5 77.05 5.09 43.54
N ASN A 6 75.94 5.21 44.25
CA ASN A 6 76.07 5.09 45.71
C ASN A 6 74.70 5.10 46.44
N CYS A 7 74.70 4.29 47.47
CA CYS A 7 73.69 4.15 48.51
C CYS A 7 73.35 5.40 49.31
N SER A 8 72.14 5.39 49.86
CA SER A 8 71.90 5.59 51.29
C SER A 8 70.45 5.32 51.68
N GLU A 9 70.24 4.37 52.57
CA GLU A 9 69.03 4.11 53.38
C GLU A 9 68.99 5.08 54.59
N PRO A 10 67.98 4.90 55.53
CA PRO A 10 66.51 4.67 55.42
C PRO A 10 65.73 5.69 56.31
N GLY A 11 64.46 5.87 55.97
CA GLY A 11 63.54 6.56 56.86
C GLY A 11 62.34 5.66 57.21
N GLN A 12 62.32 5.25 58.49
CA GLN A 12 61.17 4.49 59.05
C GLN A 12 59.90 5.30 59.07
N TRP A 13 58.90 4.78 58.45
CA TRP A 13 57.52 5.27 58.64
C TRP A 13 56.71 4.20 59.35
N VAL A 14 56.18 4.56 60.52
CA VAL A 14 55.26 3.79 61.35
C VAL A 14 53.95 3.70 60.70
N THR A 15 53.58 2.53 60.22
CA THR A 15 52.25 2.24 59.70
C THR A 15 51.37 1.65 60.78
N GLY A 16 50.53 2.48 61.43
CA GLY A 16 49.37 2.03 62.17
C GLY A 16 48.30 1.53 61.24
N GLY A 17 48.32 0.26 60.83
CA GLY A 17 47.28 -0.35 60.00
C GLY A 17 46.14 -0.79 60.88
N LEU A 18 44.97 -0.20 60.63
CA LEU A 18 43.71 -0.71 61.16
C LEU A 18 43.42 -2.13 60.65
N SER A 19 43.05 -3.00 61.58
CA SER A 19 42.78 -4.38 61.27
C SER A 19 41.57 -4.60 60.44
N ARG A 20 41.50 -5.67 59.63
CA ARG A 20 40.33 -6.03 58.78
C ARG A 20 39.01 -6.10 59.53
N ARG A 21 39.01 -6.22 60.84
CA ARG A 21 37.85 -6.24 61.72
C ARG A 21 37.25 -4.83 61.95
N GLU A 22 38.10 -3.81 61.98
CA GLU A 22 37.69 -2.42 62.20
C GLU A 22 37.11 -1.81 60.93
N TRP A 23 37.50 -2.28 59.74
CA TRP A 23 36.89 -1.93 58.47
C TRP A 23 35.45 -2.50 58.31
N LEU A 24 35.19 -3.68 58.83
CA LEU A 24 33.85 -4.30 58.79
C LEU A 24 32.86 -3.67 59.77
N ALA A 25 33.32 -3.08 60.87
CA ALA A 25 32.46 -2.40 61.83
C ALA A 25 32.05 -0.99 61.38
N ALA A 26 32.85 -0.32 60.54
CA ALA A 26 32.53 1.00 59.97
C ALA A 26 31.53 0.93 58.83
N MET A 27 31.33 -0.23 58.17
CA MET A 27 30.35 -0.40 57.09
C MET A 27 28.95 -0.76 57.56
N LEU A 28 28.75 -1.09 58.84
CA LEU A 28 27.44 -1.49 59.38
C LEU A 28 26.68 -0.36 60.09
N ALA A 29 27.29 0.80 60.29
CA ALA A 29 26.66 1.95 61.00
C ALA A 29 26.08 3.02 60.05
N GLY A 30 26.17 2.85 58.69
CA GLY A 30 25.70 3.81 57.69
C GLY A 30 24.37 3.46 56.99
N ALA A 31 23.64 2.42 57.44
CA ALA A 31 22.41 1.98 56.76
C ALA A 31 21.14 2.56 57.44
N GLY A 32 21.09 3.88 57.63
CA GLY A 32 19.97 4.62 58.15
C GLY A 32 19.53 5.73 57.21
N GLY A 33 18.52 5.46 56.38
CA GLY A 33 17.61 6.49 55.90
C GLY A 33 18.08 7.45 54.79
N LEU A 34 18.19 6.95 53.56
CA LEU A 34 17.87 7.75 52.38
C LEU A 34 17.01 6.89 51.47
N ALA A 35 15.66 7.02 51.68
CA ALA A 35 14.71 6.62 50.69
C ALA A 35 14.95 7.50 49.46
N LEU A 36 15.68 6.96 48.47
CA LEU A 36 15.74 7.52 47.14
C LEU A 36 14.32 7.45 46.59
N PRO A 37 13.73 8.58 46.20
CA PRO A 37 12.50 8.52 45.44
C PRO A 37 12.79 7.67 44.21
N GLY A 38 12.01 6.58 44.06
CA GLY A 38 12.10 5.71 42.89
C GLY A 38 12.20 6.57 41.65
N SER A 39 13.25 6.36 40.87
CA SER A 39 13.30 6.78 39.49
C SER A 39 12.16 6.06 38.82
N ALA A 40 10.95 6.65 38.91
CA ALA A 40 9.92 6.39 37.95
C ALA A 40 10.61 6.62 36.61
N ALA A 41 10.86 5.53 35.91
CA ALA A 41 11.25 5.58 34.52
C ALA A 41 10.19 6.47 33.88
N ALA A 42 10.51 7.74 33.69
CA ALA A 42 9.77 8.64 32.87
C ALA A 42 9.80 7.97 31.50
N GLN A 43 8.78 7.16 31.22
CA GLN A 43 8.40 6.89 29.85
C GLN A 43 8.27 8.29 29.26
N SER A 44 9.29 8.70 28.52
CA SER A 44 9.23 9.91 27.73
C SER A 44 8.06 9.71 26.78
N THR A 45 6.90 10.18 27.19
CA THR A 45 5.88 10.61 26.27
C THR A 45 6.54 11.77 25.53
N ALA A 46 7.36 11.44 24.53
CA ALA A 46 7.85 12.42 23.59
C ALA A 46 6.59 13.15 23.11
N SER A 47 6.40 14.36 23.58
CA SER A 47 5.29 15.18 23.15
C SER A 47 5.54 15.42 21.66
N ASN A 48 4.76 14.70 20.80
CA ASN A 48 4.79 14.90 19.34
C ASN A 48 4.24 16.30 18.95
N ALA A 49 4.30 17.27 19.87
CA ALA A 49 3.77 18.61 19.69
C ALA A 49 4.46 19.36 18.52
N GLY A 50 5.71 19.02 18.21
CA GLY A 50 6.47 19.59 17.09
C GLY A 50 6.49 18.76 15.81
N TRP A 51 5.86 17.58 15.80
CA TRP A 51 5.85 16.76 14.57
C TRP A 51 4.99 17.39 13.47
N PRO A 52 5.44 17.37 12.19
CA PRO A 52 6.74 16.91 11.69
C PRO A 52 7.85 17.96 11.91
N GLU A 53 9.05 17.51 12.27
CA GLU A 53 10.23 18.36 12.50
C GLU A 53 11.07 18.54 11.23
N ARG A 54 10.80 17.72 10.21
CA ARG A 54 11.52 17.68 8.94
C ARG A 54 10.64 17.18 7.81
N GLN A 55 11.18 17.16 6.62
CA GLN A 55 10.53 16.69 5.40
C GLN A 55 9.86 15.30 5.56
N LEU A 56 8.64 15.20 5.04
CA LEU A 56 7.88 13.95 4.93
C LEU A 56 8.12 13.27 3.57
N LYS A 57 8.07 11.95 3.56
CA LYS A 57 8.14 11.15 2.34
C LYS A 57 6.84 10.41 2.10
N LEU A 58 6.35 10.45 0.86
CA LEU A 58 5.30 9.58 0.34
C LEU A 58 5.93 8.60 -0.65
N VAL A 59 6.11 7.35 -0.22
CA VAL A 59 6.66 6.28 -1.06
C VAL A 59 5.54 5.73 -1.95
N VAL A 60 5.83 5.59 -3.25
CA VAL A 60 4.90 5.06 -4.27
C VAL A 60 5.55 3.87 -4.96
N GLY A 61 4.85 2.73 -5.00
CA GLY A 61 5.36 1.48 -5.60
C GLY A 61 5.29 1.42 -7.13
N PHE A 62 4.99 2.52 -7.81
CA PHE A 62 4.75 2.59 -9.26
C PHE A 62 5.57 3.73 -9.90
N PRO A 63 5.80 3.66 -11.24
CA PRO A 63 6.55 4.69 -11.95
C PRO A 63 5.90 6.07 -11.85
N ALA A 64 6.73 7.11 -11.97
CA ALA A 64 6.28 8.48 -12.08
C ALA A 64 5.32 8.66 -13.29
N GLY A 65 4.30 9.51 -13.12
CA GLY A 65 3.27 9.76 -14.13
C GLY A 65 2.17 8.71 -14.21
N THR A 66 2.23 7.62 -13.43
CA THR A 66 1.11 6.68 -13.29
C THR A 66 0.06 7.22 -12.33
N SER A 67 -1.17 6.68 -12.38
CA SER A 67 -2.25 7.15 -11.47
C SER A 67 -1.88 7.12 -9.99
N PRO A 68 -1.20 6.09 -9.43
CA PRO A 68 -0.76 6.15 -8.04
C PRO A 68 0.21 7.30 -7.75
N ASP A 69 1.14 7.57 -8.67
CA ASP A 69 2.08 8.69 -8.51
C ASP A 69 1.37 10.05 -8.58
N LEU A 70 0.46 10.24 -9.53
CA LEU A 70 -0.34 11.45 -9.65
C LEU A 70 -1.22 11.68 -8.40
N ASN A 71 -1.81 10.61 -7.86
CA ASN A 71 -2.59 10.66 -6.62
C ASN A 71 -1.72 11.06 -5.41
N ALA A 72 -0.47 10.58 -5.35
CA ALA A 72 0.46 10.99 -4.29
C ALA A 72 0.88 12.46 -4.45
N ARG A 73 1.21 12.90 -5.68
CA ARG A 73 1.62 14.30 -5.96
C ARG A 73 0.51 15.30 -5.69
N MET A 74 -0.75 14.93 -5.87
CA MET A 74 -1.90 15.75 -5.50
C MET A 74 -1.90 16.13 -4.01
N LEU A 75 -1.35 15.27 -3.15
CA LEU A 75 -1.30 15.50 -1.69
C LEU A 75 -0.11 16.38 -1.27
N VAL A 76 0.93 16.56 -2.09
CA VAL A 76 2.21 17.15 -1.70
C VAL A 76 2.05 18.55 -1.14
N ASP A 77 1.59 19.49 -1.96
CA ASP A 77 1.48 20.89 -1.57
C ASP A 77 0.45 21.13 -0.44
N PRO A 78 -0.77 20.54 -0.49
CA PRO A 78 -1.72 20.69 0.59
C PRO A 78 -1.24 20.10 1.92
N LEU A 79 -0.51 18.98 1.91
CA LEU A 79 0.07 18.40 3.12
C LEU A 79 1.21 19.27 3.65
N ALA A 80 2.07 19.80 2.77
CA ALA A 80 3.14 20.71 3.17
C ALA A 80 2.59 21.97 3.85
N GLN A 81 1.51 22.54 3.32
CA GLN A 81 0.81 23.67 3.94
C GLN A 81 0.18 23.31 5.30
N ALA A 82 -0.52 22.15 5.37
CA ALA A 82 -1.22 21.74 6.57
C ALA A 82 -0.29 21.33 7.72
N LEU A 83 0.89 20.81 7.41
CA LEU A 83 1.83 20.23 8.38
C LEU A 83 3.07 21.11 8.62
N GLY A 84 3.30 22.13 7.79
CA GLY A 84 4.40 23.08 7.96
C GLY A 84 5.78 22.54 7.57
N GLN A 85 5.84 21.39 6.85
CA GLN A 85 7.09 20.78 6.40
C GLN A 85 6.96 20.30 4.95
N PRO A 86 8.05 20.32 4.17
CA PRO A 86 8.03 19.80 2.80
C PRO A 86 7.58 18.33 2.75
N VAL A 87 6.87 17.99 1.68
CA VAL A 87 6.47 16.61 1.38
C VAL A 87 7.04 16.23 0.01
N VAL A 88 7.64 15.07 -0.11
CA VAL A 88 8.20 14.58 -1.38
C VAL A 88 7.65 13.20 -1.72
N VAL A 89 7.48 12.96 -3.01
CA VAL A 89 7.13 11.64 -3.54
C VAL A 89 8.41 10.90 -3.94
N GLU A 90 8.54 9.67 -3.46
CA GLU A 90 9.65 8.78 -3.78
C GLU A 90 9.10 7.52 -4.46
N ASN A 91 9.43 7.31 -5.76
CA ASN A 91 8.97 6.14 -6.51
C ASN A 91 9.91 4.95 -6.29
N ARG A 92 9.39 3.85 -5.73
CA ARG A 92 10.09 2.56 -5.50
C ARG A 92 9.36 1.46 -6.26
N VAL A 93 9.69 1.33 -7.53
CA VAL A 93 8.91 0.57 -8.51
C VAL A 93 9.19 -0.94 -8.44
N GLY A 94 8.16 -1.75 -8.56
CA GLY A 94 8.28 -3.19 -8.83
C GLY A 94 7.31 -4.07 -8.06
N ALA A 95 7.17 -5.31 -8.51
CA ALA A 95 6.37 -6.38 -7.90
C ALA A 95 4.93 -5.94 -7.54
N ALA A 96 4.20 -5.33 -8.47
CA ALA A 96 2.84 -4.79 -8.27
C ALA A 96 2.74 -3.81 -7.09
N GLY A 97 3.82 -3.04 -6.82
CA GLY A 97 3.90 -2.07 -5.73
C GLY A 97 4.50 -2.61 -4.43
N ALA A 98 4.84 -3.90 -4.37
CA ALA A 98 5.35 -4.53 -3.15
C ALA A 98 6.71 -3.97 -2.71
N ILE A 99 7.59 -3.56 -3.65
CA ILE A 99 8.88 -2.95 -3.30
C ILE A 99 8.67 -1.62 -2.55
N GLY A 100 7.76 -0.78 -3.01
CA GLY A 100 7.41 0.45 -2.29
C GLY A 100 6.77 0.18 -0.93
N ALA A 101 5.90 -0.83 -0.85
CA ALA A 101 5.27 -1.25 0.40
C ALA A 101 6.30 -1.74 1.42
N GLU A 102 7.31 -2.52 1.00
CA GLU A 102 8.41 -2.98 1.86
C GLU A 102 9.18 -1.81 2.49
N VAL A 103 9.51 -0.79 1.70
CA VAL A 103 10.20 0.41 2.19
C VAL A 103 9.40 1.08 3.31
N VAL A 104 8.09 1.19 3.14
CA VAL A 104 7.20 1.78 4.16
C VAL A 104 7.10 0.88 5.38
N ALA A 105 6.90 -0.43 5.21
CA ALA A 105 6.80 -1.40 6.30
C ALA A 105 8.01 -1.37 7.23
N LYS A 106 9.20 -1.18 6.67
CA LYS A 106 10.48 -1.14 7.40
C LYS A 106 10.87 0.24 7.93
N ALA A 107 10.12 1.28 7.60
CA ALA A 107 10.44 2.64 8.04
C ALA A 107 10.18 2.82 9.55
N THR A 108 11.14 3.42 10.25
CA THR A 108 11.07 3.69 11.70
C THR A 108 11.26 5.18 12.02
N ASP A 109 11.37 6.01 11.00
CA ASP A 109 11.77 7.41 11.10
C ASP A 109 10.63 8.38 11.46
N GLY A 110 9.39 7.89 11.54
CA GLY A 110 8.18 8.67 11.84
C GLY A 110 7.81 9.70 10.76
N HIS A 111 8.52 9.72 9.62
CA HIS A 111 8.35 10.71 8.53
C HIS A 111 8.15 10.07 7.17
N THR A 112 8.22 8.75 7.08
CA THR A 112 7.97 7.97 5.85
C THR A 112 6.60 7.34 5.89
N PHE A 113 5.77 7.62 4.88
CA PHE A 113 4.45 7.06 4.65
C PHE A 113 4.39 6.49 3.24
N GLY A 114 3.38 5.69 2.93
CA GLY A 114 3.23 5.13 1.59
C GLY A 114 1.88 5.39 0.98
N LEU A 115 1.85 5.68 -0.31
CA LEU A 115 0.66 5.49 -1.12
C LEU A 115 0.71 4.09 -1.72
N ILE A 116 -0.07 3.18 -1.15
CA ILE A 116 -0.02 1.76 -1.46
C ILE A 116 -1.33 1.35 -2.14
N GLY A 117 -1.20 0.67 -3.26
CA GLY A 117 -2.35 0.15 -4.00
C GLY A 117 -2.87 -1.17 -3.43
N ILE A 118 -4.12 -1.47 -3.74
CA ILE A 118 -4.84 -2.69 -3.35
C ILE A 118 -4.01 -3.97 -3.51
N ALA A 119 -3.31 -4.14 -4.64
CA ALA A 119 -2.60 -5.39 -4.94
C ALA A 119 -1.52 -5.73 -3.91
N ALA A 120 -0.73 -4.74 -3.48
CA ALA A 120 0.34 -4.95 -2.50
C ALA A 120 -0.18 -5.28 -1.09
N LEU A 121 -1.43 -4.89 -0.76
CA LEU A 121 -2.04 -5.14 0.55
C LEU A 121 -2.92 -6.40 0.59
N THR A 122 -3.56 -6.78 -0.54
CA THR A 122 -4.63 -7.80 -0.53
C THR A 122 -4.40 -8.97 -1.48
N ILE A 123 -3.47 -8.86 -2.44
CA ILE A 123 -3.23 -9.89 -3.46
C ILE A 123 -1.83 -10.49 -3.32
N VAL A 124 -0.79 -9.66 -3.40
CA VAL A 124 0.62 -10.11 -3.37
C VAL A 124 0.96 -10.93 -2.13
N PRO A 125 0.44 -10.62 -0.91
CA PRO A 125 0.67 -11.45 0.27
C PRO A 125 0.21 -12.90 0.14
N HIS A 126 -0.76 -13.19 -0.74
CA HIS A 126 -1.26 -14.55 -1.00
C HIS A 126 -0.54 -15.26 -2.14
N LEU A 127 0.20 -14.53 -2.96
CA LEU A 127 0.93 -15.08 -4.11
C LEU A 127 2.41 -15.32 -3.81
N ASN A 128 2.99 -14.55 -2.88
CA ASN A 128 4.41 -14.64 -2.54
C ASN A 128 4.60 -14.99 -1.07
N PRO A 129 4.89 -16.26 -0.73
CA PRO A 129 5.11 -16.67 0.66
C PRO A 129 6.42 -16.12 1.25
N LYS A 130 7.32 -15.59 0.41
CA LYS A 130 8.60 -14.98 0.82
C LYS A 130 8.54 -13.45 0.81
N LEU A 131 7.34 -12.88 0.88
CA LEU A 131 7.17 -11.43 0.91
C LEU A 131 7.85 -10.84 2.14
N PRO A 132 8.71 -9.81 1.99
CA PRO A 132 9.51 -9.27 3.10
C PRO A 132 8.72 -8.34 4.04
N TYR A 133 7.41 -8.29 3.91
CA TYR A 133 6.47 -7.57 4.79
C TYR A 133 5.15 -8.32 4.94
N SER A 134 4.38 -7.95 5.94
CA SER A 134 3.00 -8.38 6.14
C SER A 134 2.06 -7.17 6.27
N VAL A 135 0.76 -7.38 6.10
CA VAL A 135 -0.24 -6.31 6.28
C VAL A 135 -0.21 -5.73 7.70
N LYS A 136 0.24 -6.50 8.69
CA LYS A 136 0.38 -6.08 10.09
C LYS A 136 1.50 -5.06 10.31
N ASP A 137 2.42 -4.92 9.35
CA ASP A 137 3.50 -3.94 9.42
C ASP A 137 3.05 -2.52 9.05
N PHE A 138 1.74 -2.36 8.77
CA PHE A 138 1.14 -1.08 8.44
C PHE A 138 0.02 -0.69 9.41
N LYS A 139 -0.15 0.62 9.56
CA LYS A 139 -1.34 1.25 10.11
C LYS A 139 -2.10 1.95 8.99
N PRO A 140 -3.40 1.69 8.82
CA PRO A 140 -4.20 2.38 7.82
C PRO A 140 -4.35 3.87 8.17
N VAL A 141 -4.29 4.71 7.14
CA VAL A 141 -4.53 6.15 7.22
C VAL A 141 -5.88 6.49 6.57
N THR A 142 -5.97 6.35 5.25
CA THR A 142 -7.21 6.59 4.49
C THR A 142 -7.10 6.06 3.07
N VAL A 143 -8.24 5.70 2.45
CA VAL A 143 -8.32 5.52 1.01
C VAL A 143 -8.34 6.90 0.34
N ILE A 144 -7.42 7.13 -0.60
CA ILE A 144 -7.41 8.37 -1.39
C ILE A 144 -8.57 8.38 -2.36
N GLY A 145 -8.72 7.29 -3.09
CA GLY A 145 -9.79 7.11 -4.04
C GLY A 145 -9.86 5.70 -4.57
N SER A 146 -10.99 5.41 -5.18
CA SER A 146 -11.24 4.16 -5.89
C SER A 146 -11.70 4.44 -7.32
N SER A 147 -11.55 3.44 -8.17
CA SER A 147 -11.98 3.47 -9.55
C SER A 147 -12.43 2.07 -9.94
N PRO A 148 -13.63 1.91 -10.52
CA PRO A 148 -14.00 0.66 -11.14
C PRO A 148 -13.09 0.40 -12.35
N MET A 149 -12.98 -0.85 -12.75
CA MET A 149 -12.39 -1.20 -14.03
C MET A 149 -13.48 -1.33 -15.09
N LEU A 150 -13.07 -1.19 -16.33
CA LEU A 150 -13.90 -1.54 -17.48
C LEU A 150 -13.51 -2.92 -18.00
N VAL A 151 -14.47 -3.81 -18.11
CA VAL A 151 -14.35 -4.95 -19.00
C VAL A 151 -14.48 -4.43 -20.42
N VAL A 152 -13.46 -4.62 -21.20
CA VAL A 152 -13.36 -4.18 -22.60
C VAL A 152 -13.03 -5.35 -23.51
N ALA A 153 -13.49 -5.28 -24.74
CA ALA A 153 -13.33 -6.33 -25.73
C ALA A 153 -12.72 -5.81 -27.04
N ASN A 154 -12.09 -6.73 -27.75
CA ASN A 154 -11.65 -6.54 -29.13
C ASN A 154 -12.85 -6.26 -30.05
N ASN A 155 -12.66 -5.38 -31.03
CA ASN A 155 -13.69 -4.99 -31.99
C ASN A 155 -14.21 -6.14 -32.88
N ALA A 156 -13.41 -7.21 -33.06
CA ALA A 156 -13.82 -8.37 -33.84
C ALA A 156 -14.91 -9.21 -33.15
N ILE A 157 -15.10 -9.03 -31.84
CA ILE A 157 -16.16 -9.74 -31.10
C ILE A 157 -17.46 -8.98 -31.26
N ASN A 158 -18.41 -9.58 -31.98
CA ASN A 158 -19.73 -8.98 -32.16
C ASN A 158 -20.67 -9.42 -31.03
N PHE A 159 -21.16 -8.43 -30.25
CA PHE A 159 -22.15 -8.62 -29.18
C PHE A 159 -23.04 -7.37 -29.10
N LYS A 160 -24.29 -7.52 -28.72
CA LYS A 160 -25.26 -6.41 -28.59
C LYS A 160 -25.23 -5.77 -27.19
N ASP A 161 -24.95 -6.58 -26.16
CA ASP A 161 -24.93 -6.18 -24.76
C ASP A 161 -23.95 -7.02 -23.95
N ALA A 162 -23.71 -6.63 -22.69
CA ALA A 162 -22.76 -7.28 -21.81
C ALA A 162 -23.15 -8.75 -21.49
N ALA A 163 -24.44 -9.06 -21.37
CA ALA A 163 -24.91 -10.42 -21.10
C ALA A 163 -24.58 -11.36 -22.27
N GLU A 164 -24.75 -10.87 -23.50
CA GLU A 164 -24.37 -11.63 -24.69
C GLU A 164 -22.85 -11.84 -24.76
N PHE A 165 -22.05 -10.82 -24.43
CA PHE A 165 -20.60 -10.96 -24.38
C PHE A 165 -20.17 -12.07 -23.42
N PHE A 166 -20.71 -12.09 -22.20
CA PHE A 166 -20.38 -13.15 -21.23
C PHE A 166 -20.83 -14.54 -21.69
N ARG A 167 -21.99 -14.65 -22.33
CA ARG A 167 -22.47 -15.90 -22.92
C ARG A 167 -21.55 -16.41 -24.04
N LEU A 168 -21.12 -15.51 -24.94
CA LEU A 168 -20.17 -15.85 -26.00
C LEU A 168 -18.82 -16.30 -25.43
N GLY A 169 -18.31 -15.61 -24.41
CA GLY A 169 -17.07 -15.96 -23.73
C GLY A 169 -17.14 -17.34 -23.05
N ALA A 170 -18.24 -17.64 -22.38
CA ALA A 170 -18.46 -18.97 -21.80
C ALA A 170 -18.49 -20.08 -22.86
N ALA A 171 -19.16 -19.84 -23.98
CA ALA A 171 -19.22 -20.79 -25.10
C ALA A 171 -17.89 -20.95 -25.85
N ALA A 172 -17.02 -19.95 -25.78
CA ALA A 172 -15.71 -19.97 -26.44
C ALA A 172 -14.70 -20.91 -25.74
N GLY A 173 -14.85 -21.14 -24.44
CA GLY A 173 -13.90 -21.93 -23.65
C GLY A 173 -12.49 -21.34 -23.71
N THR A 174 -11.49 -22.19 -23.87
CA THR A 174 -10.07 -21.79 -23.94
C THR A 174 -9.64 -21.16 -25.27
N ARG A 175 -10.55 -20.99 -26.23
CA ARG A 175 -10.27 -20.29 -27.49
C ARG A 175 -10.11 -18.79 -27.26
N TRP A 176 -10.70 -18.26 -26.20
CA TRP A 176 -10.47 -16.88 -25.82
C TRP A 176 -9.25 -16.77 -24.90
N ASN A 177 -8.61 -15.62 -24.97
CA ASN A 177 -7.60 -15.20 -24.02
C ASN A 177 -7.92 -13.79 -23.52
N TYR A 178 -7.37 -13.43 -22.38
CA TYR A 178 -7.55 -12.11 -21.80
C TYR A 178 -6.23 -11.51 -21.36
N GLY A 179 -6.13 -10.18 -21.48
CA GLY A 179 -4.98 -9.42 -21.05
C GLY A 179 -5.10 -8.92 -19.62
N SER A 180 -3.98 -8.83 -18.90
CA SER A 180 -3.89 -8.14 -17.62
C SER A 180 -2.66 -7.24 -17.52
N LEU A 181 -2.60 -6.41 -16.46
CA LEU A 181 -1.48 -5.51 -16.16
C LEU A 181 -0.30 -6.26 -15.49
N GLY A 182 -0.24 -7.57 -15.63
CA GLY A 182 0.75 -8.45 -15.04
C GLY A 182 0.16 -9.45 -14.04
N VAL A 183 0.92 -10.50 -13.77
CA VAL A 183 0.55 -11.53 -12.79
C VAL A 183 0.39 -10.90 -11.40
N GLY A 184 -0.70 -11.20 -10.68
CA GLY A 184 -0.97 -10.64 -9.36
C GLY A 184 -1.53 -9.22 -9.36
N SER A 185 -1.73 -8.59 -10.55
CA SER A 185 -2.45 -7.32 -10.61
C SER A 185 -3.95 -7.50 -10.29
N THR A 186 -4.62 -6.44 -9.86
CA THR A 186 -6.08 -6.46 -9.64
C THR A 186 -6.81 -6.81 -10.94
N ALA A 187 -6.31 -6.39 -12.10
CA ALA A 187 -6.85 -6.76 -13.40
C ALA A 187 -6.78 -8.28 -13.65
N HIS A 188 -5.69 -8.94 -13.25
CA HIS A 188 -5.57 -10.40 -13.33
C HIS A 188 -6.56 -11.10 -12.40
N ILE A 189 -6.43 -10.85 -11.10
CA ILE A 189 -7.22 -11.57 -10.08
C ILE A 189 -8.71 -11.22 -10.17
N GLY A 190 -9.03 -9.97 -10.48
CA GLY A 190 -10.40 -9.52 -10.73
C GLY A 190 -11.03 -10.18 -11.95
N THR A 191 -10.25 -10.37 -13.03
CA THR A 191 -10.74 -11.12 -14.21
C THR A 191 -10.93 -12.60 -13.90
N GLU A 192 -10.08 -13.23 -13.09
CA GLU A 192 -10.29 -14.60 -12.63
C GLU A 192 -11.57 -14.75 -11.76
N LEU A 193 -11.87 -13.77 -10.91
CA LEU A 193 -13.16 -13.70 -10.21
C LEU A 193 -14.34 -13.58 -11.18
N LEU A 194 -14.22 -12.70 -12.18
CA LEU A 194 -15.24 -12.53 -13.23
C LEU A 194 -15.46 -13.83 -14.00
N LYS A 195 -14.39 -14.51 -14.41
CA LYS A 195 -14.44 -15.83 -15.08
C LYS A 195 -15.18 -16.87 -14.23
N ALA A 196 -14.89 -16.92 -12.92
CA ALA A 196 -15.56 -17.83 -12.00
C ALA A 196 -17.08 -17.57 -11.90
N ARG A 197 -17.53 -16.33 -12.11
CA ARG A 197 -18.96 -15.95 -12.07
C ARG A 197 -19.67 -16.11 -13.41
N THR A 198 -18.94 -16.02 -14.50
CA THR A 198 -19.52 -16.01 -15.87
C THR A 198 -19.32 -17.34 -16.61
N GLY A 199 -18.53 -18.26 -16.07
CA GLY A 199 -18.19 -19.53 -16.75
C GLY A 199 -17.18 -19.35 -17.90
N ILE A 200 -16.58 -18.18 -18.08
CA ILE A 200 -15.52 -17.97 -19.07
C ILE A 200 -14.25 -18.70 -18.65
N GLU A 201 -13.66 -19.47 -19.59
CA GLU A 201 -12.40 -20.22 -19.36
C GLU A 201 -11.23 -19.69 -20.21
N ALA A 202 -11.22 -18.37 -20.47
CA ALA A 202 -10.17 -17.73 -21.27
C ALA A 202 -8.78 -17.86 -20.64
N VAL A 203 -7.76 -17.96 -21.51
CA VAL A 203 -6.35 -18.08 -21.12
C VAL A 203 -5.78 -16.71 -20.75
N HIS A 204 -5.01 -16.64 -19.66
CA HIS A 204 -4.36 -15.41 -19.21
C HIS A 204 -3.11 -15.07 -20.01
N VAL A 205 -2.99 -13.80 -20.45
CA VAL A 205 -1.79 -13.23 -21.09
C VAL A 205 -1.37 -11.98 -20.29
N PRO A 206 -0.25 -12.03 -19.55
CA PRO A 206 0.22 -10.89 -18.78
C PRO A 206 0.97 -9.87 -19.65
N PHE A 207 0.78 -8.57 -19.37
CA PHE A 207 1.45 -7.46 -20.05
C PHE A 207 2.04 -6.46 -19.03
N ASN A 208 2.98 -5.63 -19.51
CA ASN A 208 3.57 -4.56 -18.70
C ASN A 208 2.74 -3.27 -18.80
N GLY A 209 1.54 -3.27 -18.18
CA GLY A 209 0.69 -2.08 -18.08
C GLY A 209 -0.38 -1.96 -19.16
N ALA A 210 -1.29 -0.99 -18.97
CA ALA A 210 -2.47 -0.81 -19.81
C ALA A 210 -2.17 -0.49 -21.28
N PRO A 211 -1.15 0.30 -21.65
CA PRO A 211 -0.84 0.57 -23.05
C PRO A 211 -0.54 -0.70 -23.86
N ALA A 212 0.21 -1.64 -23.29
CA ALA A 212 0.55 -2.91 -23.96
C ALA A 212 -0.69 -3.81 -24.11
N VAL A 213 -1.57 -3.87 -23.10
CA VAL A 213 -2.84 -4.59 -23.18
C VAL A 213 -3.72 -4.02 -24.30
N ILE A 214 -3.84 -2.69 -24.36
CA ILE A 214 -4.65 -2.01 -25.37
C ILE A 214 -4.09 -2.28 -26.79
N ALA A 215 -2.79 -2.20 -26.98
CA ALA A 215 -2.16 -2.51 -28.26
C ALA A 215 -2.45 -3.96 -28.71
N ALA A 216 -2.26 -4.93 -27.82
CA ALA A 216 -2.57 -6.33 -28.10
C ALA A 216 -4.05 -6.56 -28.42
N MET A 217 -4.96 -5.85 -27.76
CA MET A 217 -6.39 -5.92 -28.02
C MET A 217 -6.75 -5.35 -29.38
N VAL A 218 -6.19 -4.20 -29.73
CA VAL A 218 -6.41 -3.54 -31.05
C VAL A 218 -5.86 -4.42 -32.19
N ASN A 219 -4.74 -5.08 -31.98
CA ASN A 219 -4.13 -6.00 -32.95
C ASN A 219 -4.91 -7.34 -33.09
N GLY A 220 -5.77 -7.67 -32.12
CA GLY A 220 -6.49 -8.94 -32.11
C GLY A 220 -5.78 -10.07 -31.40
N ASP A 221 -4.64 -9.80 -30.74
CA ASP A 221 -3.86 -10.80 -30.00
C ASP A 221 -4.58 -11.30 -28.75
N ILE A 222 -5.46 -10.46 -28.16
CA ILE A 222 -6.31 -10.81 -27.00
C ILE A 222 -7.78 -10.43 -27.27
N HIS A 223 -8.67 -11.18 -26.64
CA HIS A 223 -10.11 -11.04 -26.84
C HIS A 223 -10.73 -9.97 -25.92
N PHE A 224 -10.30 -9.92 -24.66
CA PHE A 224 -10.82 -8.96 -23.69
C PHE A 224 -9.81 -8.67 -22.59
N ALA A 225 -10.10 -7.67 -21.79
CA ALA A 225 -9.33 -7.31 -20.59
C ALA A 225 -10.20 -6.54 -19.60
N SER A 226 -9.79 -6.53 -18.33
CA SER A 226 -10.26 -5.57 -17.34
C SER A 226 -9.22 -4.47 -17.18
N LEU A 227 -9.57 -3.23 -17.48
CA LEU A 227 -8.64 -2.09 -17.49
C LEU A 227 -9.15 -0.95 -16.59
N PRO A 228 -8.26 -0.14 -16.01
CA PRO A 228 -8.64 1.10 -15.33
C PRO A 228 -9.49 1.99 -16.26
N ILE A 229 -10.57 2.56 -15.73
CA ILE A 229 -11.53 3.32 -16.51
C ILE A 229 -10.90 4.47 -17.31
N GLY A 230 -9.96 5.20 -16.69
CA GLY A 230 -9.27 6.31 -17.35
C GLY A 230 -8.44 5.88 -18.56
N ALA A 231 -7.83 4.67 -18.52
CA ALA A 231 -7.05 4.15 -19.64
C ALA A 231 -7.93 3.60 -20.77
N ALA A 232 -9.06 2.98 -20.41
CA ALA A 232 -9.91 2.28 -21.37
C ALA A 232 -10.91 3.18 -22.08
N LEU A 233 -11.48 4.16 -21.36
CA LEU A 233 -12.61 4.96 -21.87
C LEU A 233 -12.22 5.80 -23.09
N ALA A 234 -11.04 6.43 -23.06
CA ALA A 234 -10.55 7.21 -24.21
C ALA A 234 -10.35 6.35 -25.47
N GLN A 235 -9.91 5.11 -25.32
CA GLN A 235 -9.73 4.18 -26.44
C GLN A 235 -11.06 3.67 -26.98
N ALA A 236 -12.02 3.46 -26.10
CA ALA A 236 -13.38 3.07 -26.49
C ALA A 236 -14.10 4.19 -27.20
N GLN A 237 -13.98 5.43 -26.73
CA GLN A 237 -14.52 6.62 -27.42
C GLN A 237 -13.91 6.82 -28.80
N GLY A 238 -12.64 6.49 -28.97
CA GLY A 238 -11.95 6.47 -30.27
C GLY A 238 -12.30 5.26 -31.14
N GLY A 239 -13.22 4.39 -30.72
CA GLY A 239 -13.67 3.21 -31.49
C GLY A 239 -12.60 2.11 -31.63
N ARG A 240 -11.53 2.14 -30.86
CA ARG A 240 -10.42 1.19 -30.97
C ARG A 240 -10.67 -0.13 -30.21
N ILE A 241 -11.50 -0.07 -29.16
CA ILE A 241 -11.96 -1.20 -28.35
C ILE A 241 -13.43 -1.01 -28.02
N ARG A 242 -14.12 -2.07 -27.61
CA ARG A 242 -15.52 -2.03 -27.19
C ARG A 242 -15.66 -2.13 -25.68
N VAL A 243 -16.53 -1.33 -25.09
CA VAL A 243 -16.90 -1.44 -23.68
C VAL A 243 -17.93 -2.54 -23.52
N VAL A 244 -17.74 -3.37 -22.48
CA VAL A 244 -18.68 -4.41 -22.08
C VAL A 244 -19.45 -3.99 -20.83
N ALA A 245 -18.76 -3.81 -19.70
CA ALA A 245 -19.37 -3.43 -18.43
C ALA A 245 -18.35 -2.84 -17.46
N LEU A 246 -18.82 -2.12 -16.44
CA LEU A 246 -18.05 -1.78 -15.24
C LEU A 246 -17.93 -3.00 -14.34
N THR A 247 -16.78 -3.18 -13.68
CA THR A 247 -16.57 -4.27 -12.71
C THR A 247 -17.20 -4.01 -11.34
N SER A 248 -17.84 -2.86 -11.16
CA SER A 248 -18.51 -2.45 -9.91
C SER A 248 -19.92 -3.01 -9.78
N ALA A 249 -20.41 -3.03 -8.54
CA ALA A 249 -21.79 -3.45 -8.21
C ALA A 249 -22.87 -2.46 -8.68
N SER A 250 -22.49 -1.23 -9.02
CA SER A 250 -23.39 -0.17 -9.51
C SER A 250 -22.71 0.66 -10.59
N ARG A 251 -23.50 1.41 -11.35
CA ARG A 251 -22.96 2.37 -12.33
C ARG A 251 -22.09 3.42 -11.66
N SER A 252 -21.07 3.87 -12.37
CA SER A 252 -20.17 4.91 -11.90
C SER A 252 -20.48 6.26 -12.54
N THR A 253 -20.40 7.33 -11.78
CA THR A 253 -20.43 8.71 -12.29
C THR A 253 -19.30 9.01 -13.26
N LEU A 254 -18.22 8.22 -13.23
CA LEU A 254 -17.10 8.32 -14.17
C LEU A 254 -17.48 7.83 -15.59
N ALA A 255 -18.47 6.95 -15.71
CA ALA A 255 -18.97 6.42 -16.98
C ALA A 255 -20.46 6.04 -16.86
N PRO A 256 -21.36 7.01 -16.72
CA PRO A 256 -22.78 6.76 -16.40
C PRO A 256 -23.53 5.98 -17.48
N ALA A 257 -23.06 6.02 -18.71
CA ALA A 257 -23.64 5.27 -19.82
C ALA A 257 -23.25 3.78 -19.85
N VAL A 258 -22.22 3.39 -19.10
CA VAL A 258 -21.71 2.00 -19.08
C VAL A 258 -22.49 1.19 -18.04
N PRO A 259 -23.03 0.00 -18.40
CA PRO A 259 -23.73 -0.85 -17.45
C PRO A 259 -22.76 -1.41 -16.42
N ALA A 260 -23.25 -1.62 -15.20
CA ALA A 260 -22.53 -2.36 -14.15
C ALA A 260 -22.74 -3.87 -14.32
N LEU A 261 -21.88 -4.69 -13.70
CA LEU A 261 -21.97 -6.16 -13.78
C LEU A 261 -23.36 -6.74 -13.43
N PRO A 262 -24.09 -6.26 -12.41
CA PRO A 262 -25.42 -6.78 -12.11
C PRO A 262 -26.43 -6.59 -13.23
N GLU A 263 -26.33 -5.52 -14.03
CA GLU A 263 -27.17 -5.28 -15.19
C GLU A 263 -26.92 -6.30 -16.33
N ALA A 264 -25.76 -6.94 -16.30
CA ALA A 264 -25.40 -8.02 -17.22
C ALA A 264 -25.61 -9.43 -16.62
N GLY A 265 -26.31 -9.53 -15.47
CA GLY A 265 -26.60 -10.79 -14.79
C GLY A 265 -25.45 -11.32 -13.92
N VAL A 266 -24.36 -10.56 -13.74
CA VAL A 266 -23.21 -10.96 -12.91
C VAL A 266 -23.33 -10.29 -11.55
N THR A 267 -23.83 -11.01 -10.57
CA THR A 267 -24.06 -10.52 -9.19
C THR A 267 -22.94 -10.97 -8.23
N ALA A 268 -22.93 -10.37 -7.04
CA ALA A 268 -21.99 -10.69 -5.97
C ALA A 268 -20.51 -10.53 -6.39
N LEU A 269 -20.24 -9.52 -7.22
CA LEU A 269 -18.91 -9.13 -7.64
C LEU A 269 -18.84 -7.61 -7.69
N ASP A 270 -17.91 -7.06 -6.93
CA ASP A 270 -17.58 -5.63 -6.89
C ASP A 270 -16.06 -5.51 -6.84
N ILE A 271 -15.47 -5.10 -7.95
CA ILE A 271 -14.01 -5.01 -8.08
C ILE A 271 -13.65 -3.60 -8.48
N GLU A 272 -13.06 -2.89 -7.55
CA GLU A 272 -12.47 -1.57 -7.77
C GLU A 272 -10.97 -1.61 -7.50
N ILE A 273 -10.21 -0.85 -8.27
CA ILE A 273 -8.86 -0.50 -7.86
C ILE A 273 -8.94 0.67 -6.87
N TRP A 274 -8.09 0.66 -5.86
CA TRP A 274 -7.98 1.77 -4.92
C TRP A 274 -6.53 1.96 -4.48
N ASN A 275 -6.24 3.20 -4.09
CA ASN A 275 -4.97 3.58 -3.48
C ASN A 275 -5.24 4.14 -2.08
N ALA A 276 -4.46 3.71 -1.13
CA ALA A 276 -4.55 4.16 0.25
C ALA A 276 -3.23 4.73 0.75
N VAL A 277 -3.31 5.70 1.63
CA VAL A 277 -2.17 6.08 2.44
C VAL A 277 -2.06 5.14 3.62
N MET A 278 -0.86 4.60 3.82
CA MET A 278 -0.51 3.72 4.91
C MET A 278 0.68 4.30 5.68
N ALA A 279 0.70 4.09 6.98
CA ALA A 279 1.81 4.40 7.85
C ALA A 279 2.52 3.11 8.30
N PRO A 280 3.82 3.14 8.66
CA PRO A 280 4.47 2.02 9.35
C PRO A 280 3.74 1.66 10.65
N ALA A 281 3.74 0.38 11.03
CA ALA A 281 3.13 -0.07 12.30
C ALA A 281 3.78 0.58 13.53
N THR A 282 5.03 1.00 13.42
CA THR A 282 5.80 1.70 14.47
C THR A 282 5.35 3.14 14.69
N THR A 283 4.54 3.73 13.78
CA THR A 283 4.11 5.13 13.87
C THR A 283 3.33 5.37 15.18
N PRO A 284 3.73 6.35 16.01
CA PRO A 284 3.02 6.72 17.22
C PRO A 284 1.59 7.18 16.92
N LYS A 285 0.65 6.85 17.83
CA LYS A 285 -0.77 7.18 17.64
C LYS A 285 -1.02 8.66 17.39
N ALA A 286 -0.36 9.55 18.11
CA ALA A 286 -0.53 11.00 17.95
C ALA A 286 -0.12 11.51 16.57
N ILE A 287 0.97 10.94 16.00
CA ILE A 287 1.40 11.22 14.62
C ILE A 287 0.37 10.68 13.63
N LEU A 288 -0.05 9.44 13.80
CA LEU A 288 -1.04 8.81 12.95
C LEU A 288 -2.34 9.62 12.91
N ASP A 289 -2.86 10.02 14.06
CA ASP A 289 -4.10 10.79 14.17
C ASP A 289 -3.98 12.18 13.49
N LYS A 290 -2.85 12.88 13.68
CA LYS A 290 -2.60 14.19 13.05
C LYS A 290 -2.51 14.04 11.53
N PHE A 291 -1.73 13.07 11.06
CA PHE A 291 -1.52 12.81 9.65
C PHE A 291 -2.81 12.34 8.96
N SER A 292 -3.55 11.40 9.56
CA SER A 292 -4.81 10.89 9.01
C SER A 292 -5.86 12.00 8.83
N ARG A 293 -5.99 12.90 9.81
CA ARG A 293 -6.89 14.05 9.69
C ARG A 293 -6.50 14.96 8.54
N ALA A 294 -5.21 15.29 8.41
CA ALA A 294 -4.73 16.14 7.34
C ALA A 294 -5.00 15.52 5.97
N VAL A 295 -4.61 14.25 5.76
CA VAL A 295 -4.83 13.55 4.48
C VAL A 295 -6.32 13.45 4.16
N ALA A 296 -7.16 13.03 5.11
CA ALA A 296 -8.60 12.87 4.88
C ALA A 296 -9.29 14.21 4.54
N THR A 297 -8.89 15.31 5.19
CA THR A 297 -9.41 16.65 4.88
C THR A 297 -9.05 17.06 3.46
N ILE A 298 -7.79 16.84 3.06
CA ILE A 298 -7.31 17.17 1.71
C ILE A 298 -8.07 16.34 0.66
N VAL A 299 -8.17 15.03 0.85
CA VAL A 299 -8.85 14.14 -0.09
C VAL A 299 -10.32 14.53 -0.29
N ARG A 300 -11.00 15.00 0.77
CA ARG A 300 -12.41 15.41 0.72
C ARG A 300 -12.61 16.81 0.17
N SER A 301 -11.55 17.57 -0.07
CA SER A 301 -11.66 18.91 -0.65
C SER A 301 -12.20 18.86 -2.08
N GLU A 302 -12.83 19.94 -2.51
CA GLU A 302 -13.38 20.04 -3.87
C GLU A 302 -12.29 19.95 -4.94
N ASP A 303 -11.15 20.60 -4.73
CA ASP A 303 -9.99 20.53 -5.62
C ASP A 303 -9.48 19.10 -5.81
N SER A 304 -9.34 18.33 -4.71
CA SER A 304 -8.93 16.93 -4.79
C SER A 304 -9.96 16.05 -5.48
N ARG A 305 -11.26 16.28 -5.23
CA ARG A 305 -12.34 15.54 -5.92
C ARG A 305 -12.29 15.77 -7.42
N GLN A 306 -12.13 17.02 -7.87
CA GLN A 306 -12.05 17.35 -9.28
C GLN A 306 -10.81 16.76 -9.94
N LYS A 307 -9.64 16.84 -9.30
CA LYS A 307 -8.38 16.26 -9.80
C LYS A 307 -8.48 14.74 -9.92
N LEU A 308 -9.02 14.06 -8.92
CA LEU A 308 -9.22 12.62 -8.94
C LEU A 308 -10.25 12.23 -10.02
N PHE A 309 -11.38 12.93 -10.11
CA PHE A 309 -12.39 12.67 -11.12
C PHE A 309 -11.85 12.80 -12.55
N ALA A 310 -11.05 13.82 -12.82
CA ALA A 310 -10.40 14.01 -14.13
C ALA A 310 -9.45 12.85 -14.50
N GLN A 311 -8.92 12.13 -13.51
CA GLN A 311 -8.08 10.95 -13.71
C GLN A 311 -8.88 9.63 -13.75
N GLY A 312 -10.21 9.68 -13.61
CA GLY A 312 -11.06 8.50 -13.55
C GLY A 312 -11.12 7.85 -12.16
N TRP A 313 -10.94 8.63 -11.08
CA TRP A 313 -11.03 8.20 -9.70
C TRP A 313 -12.14 8.90 -8.94
N ARG A 314 -12.80 8.17 -8.06
CA ARG A 314 -13.74 8.73 -7.07
C ARG A 314 -12.97 8.97 -5.77
N ALA A 315 -12.94 10.21 -5.29
CA ALA A 315 -12.37 10.55 -3.99
C ALA A 315 -13.13 9.87 -2.85
N GLU A 316 -12.41 9.36 -1.85
CA GLU A 316 -13.05 8.69 -0.70
C GLU A 316 -12.74 9.39 0.64
N GLY A 317 -11.50 9.40 1.10
CA GLY A 317 -11.13 9.96 2.40
C GLY A 317 -11.77 9.17 3.56
N THR A 318 -11.66 7.84 3.55
CA THR A 318 -12.25 6.93 4.54
C THR A 318 -11.62 7.07 5.92
N THR A 319 -12.26 6.51 6.95
CA THR A 319 -11.61 6.34 8.26
C THR A 319 -10.59 5.20 8.21
N PRO A 320 -9.59 5.18 9.12
CA PRO A 320 -8.64 4.07 9.24
C PRO A 320 -9.33 2.71 9.46
N GLU A 321 -10.38 2.66 10.27
CA GLU A 321 -11.12 1.44 10.57
C GLU A 321 -11.89 0.92 9.34
N ALA A 322 -12.42 1.81 8.52
CA ALA A 322 -13.08 1.44 7.26
C ALA A 322 -12.07 0.86 6.27
N LEU A 323 -10.87 1.45 6.17
CA LEU A 323 -9.79 0.92 5.35
C LEU A 323 -9.30 -0.44 5.85
N GLU A 324 -9.12 -0.61 7.16
CA GLU A 324 -8.72 -1.89 7.74
C GLU A 324 -9.73 -3.01 7.44
N ARG A 325 -11.02 -2.71 7.61
CA ARG A 325 -12.10 -3.65 7.25
C ARG A 325 -12.06 -4.01 5.78
N ARG A 326 -11.92 -3.02 4.88
CA ARG A 326 -11.82 -3.24 3.44
C ARG A 326 -10.65 -4.14 3.07
N ILE A 327 -9.46 -3.88 3.61
CA ILE A 327 -8.27 -4.71 3.40
C ILE A 327 -8.55 -6.15 3.82
N ARG A 328 -9.15 -6.37 4.98
CA ARG A 328 -9.44 -7.72 5.48
C ARG A 328 -10.44 -8.48 4.60
N GLU A 329 -11.53 -7.83 4.21
CA GLU A 329 -12.60 -8.43 3.41
C GLU A 329 -12.13 -8.77 2.00
N GLU A 330 -11.48 -7.82 1.33
CA GLU A 330 -10.94 -8.02 -0.02
C GLU A 330 -9.79 -9.04 -0.04
N SER A 331 -8.92 -9.02 0.97
CA SER A 331 -7.84 -10.00 1.12
C SER A 331 -8.40 -11.43 1.22
N ALA A 332 -9.48 -11.63 1.99
CA ALA A 332 -10.13 -12.95 2.10
C ALA A 332 -10.74 -13.41 0.75
N MET A 333 -11.39 -12.50 0.03
CA MET A 333 -11.97 -12.75 -1.28
C MET A 333 -10.88 -13.15 -2.31
N PHE A 334 -9.79 -12.37 -2.39
CA PHE A 334 -8.70 -12.66 -3.32
C PHE A 334 -7.95 -13.95 -2.95
N ALA A 335 -7.74 -14.21 -1.65
CA ALA A 335 -7.14 -15.47 -1.21
C ALA A 335 -7.95 -16.69 -1.65
N ALA A 336 -9.28 -16.61 -1.62
CA ALA A 336 -10.15 -17.70 -2.04
C ALA A 336 -9.98 -18.01 -3.53
N ILE A 337 -10.03 -17.00 -4.42
CA ILE A 337 -9.89 -17.22 -5.86
C ILE A 337 -8.47 -17.66 -6.25
N ILE A 338 -7.45 -17.11 -5.61
CA ILE A 338 -6.06 -17.51 -5.84
C ILE A 338 -5.89 -19.00 -5.56
N ARG A 339 -6.42 -19.49 -4.45
CA ARG A 339 -6.39 -20.93 -4.13
C ARG A 339 -7.22 -21.77 -5.10
N GLN A 340 -8.45 -21.35 -5.40
CA GLN A 340 -9.36 -22.06 -6.29
C GLN A 340 -8.78 -22.22 -7.70
N ARG A 341 -8.18 -21.16 -8.24
CA ARG A 341 -7.60 -21.14 -9.58
C ARG A 341 -6.12 -21.53 -9.61
N ARG A 342 -5.52 -21.87 -8.45
CA ARG A 342 -4.11 -22.26 -8.30
C ARG A 342 -3.16 -21.23 -8.91
N ILE A 343 -3.46 -19.95 -8.71
CA ILE A 343 -2.63 -18.85 -9.24
C ILE A 343 -1.36 -18.76 -8.41
N SER A 344 -0.21 -18.76 -9.08
CA SER A 344 1.10 -18.55 -8.47
C SER A 344 1.91 -17.54 -9.28
N ILE A 345 2.77 -16.81 -8.60
CA ILE A 345 3.86 -16.10 -9.26
C ILE A 345 4.94 -17.17 -9.47
N ALA A 346 5.28 -17.47 -10.74
CA ALA A 346 6.41 -18.34 -11.04
C ALA A 346 7.67 -17.76 -10.35
N ALA A 347 8.37 -18.61 -9.60
CA ALA A 347 9.57 -18.26 -8.86
C ALA A 347 10.72 -17.92 -9.82
#